data_7d09d808b5b7d320ef77f160b0a3166a
#
_entry.id   7d09d808b5b7d320ef77f160b0a3166a
#
_cell.length_a   1.000
_cell.length_b   1.000
_cell.length_c   1.000
_cell.angle_alpha   90.00
_cell.angle_beta   90.00
_cell.angle_gamma   90.00
#
_symmetry.space_group_name_H-M   'P 1'
#
loop_
_entity.id
_entity.type
_entity.pdbx_description
1 polymer ?
#
loop_
_entity_poly.entity_id
_entity_poly.type
_entity_poly.pdbx_seq_one_letter_code
_entity_poly.pdbx_strand_id
1 'polypeptide(L)'
;MTSQNNFPVLCRERVDYHPHCRIIMTRTLAVRTLAAIFALIAIPLATAQQAVAEDDGGAAAILVLAIFAIVIFFLAILLFAASRYRRCPPDKVLVVYGRTGAERSSKPIHGGGVLVWPLIQDYDYLDLKPITINIDLKNALSQQNIRINVPSTFTIAVSTEEAIMSNAAERLLGLTIPAISEMASDIILGQLRLTVAILNIEQINKDRDSFMDLIRTNVEQELRKVGLSLLNV
;
A
#
# COMPACT_ATOMS: atom_id res chain seq x y z
N MET A 1 -15.66 15.93 41.02
CA MET A 1 -16.03 16.74 39.84
C MET A 1 -15.20 16.26 38.67
N THR A 2 -15.84 15.58 37.82
CA THR A 2 -15.42 14.75 36.68
C THR A 2 -14.92 15.60 35.50
N SER A 3 -13.68 15.41 35.09
CA SER A 3 -13.18 15.91 33.81
C SER A 3 -13.42 14.85 32.75
N GLN A 4 -14.37 15.11 31.86
CA GLN A 4 -14.74 14.27 30.73
C GLN A 4 -13.68 14.33 29.63
N ASN A 5 -13.26 13.14 29.22
CA ASN A 5 -12.47 12.89 28.00
C ASN A 5 -13.29 13.31 26.76
N ASN A 6 -12.96 14.44 26.17
CA ASN A 6 -13.42 14.82 24.84
C ASN A 6 -12.58 14.07 23.78
N PHE A 7 -13.00 12.85 23.42
CA PHE A 7 -12.62 12.23 22.16
C PHE A 7 -13.52 12.80 21.05
N PRO A 8 -12.95 13.22 19.93
CA PRO A 8 -13.75 13.73 18.82
C PRO A 8 -14.61 12.60 18.24
N VAL A 9 -15.92 12.79 18.32
CA VAL A 9 -16.99 11.87 17.92
C VAL A 9 -16.93 11.48 16.42
N LEU A 10 -16.13 12.18 15.63
CA LEU A 10 -15.99 11.98 14.18
C LEU A 10 -15.21 10.71 13.75
N CYS A 11 -14.55 10.05 14.69
CA CYS A 11 -13.77 8.84 14.36
C CYS A 11 -14.53 7.51 14.58
N ARG A 12 -15.75 7.56 15.15
CA ARG A 12 -16.47 6.33 15.56
C ARG A 12 -17.29 5.69 14.44
N GLU A 13 -17.66 6.42 13.40
CA GLU A 13 -18.57 5.92 12.35
C GLU A 13 -17.89 5.58 11.01
N ARG A 14 -16.56 5.74 10.88
CA ARG A 14 -15.83 5.44 9.64
C ARG A 14 -14.56 4.63 9.87
N VAL A 15 -14.64 3.59 10.67
CA VAL A 15 -13.48 2.73 10.99
C VAL A 15 -13.01 1.90 9.79
N ASP A 16 -13.83 1.75 8.76
CA ASP A 16 -13.56 0.81 7.66
C ASP A 16 -12.93 1.43 6.40
N TYR A 17 -12.76 2.75 6.30
CA TYR A 17 -12.38 3.39 5.03
C TYR A 17 -11.13 4.29 5.03
N HIS A 18 -10.47 4.55 6.17
CA HIS A 18 -9.25 5.34 6.17
C HIS A 18 -8.04 4.59 6.74
N PRO A 19 -7.05 4.23 5.89
CA PRO A 19 -5.81 3.58 6.33
C PRO A 19 -5.03 4.43 7.34
N HIS A 20 -5.11 5.77 7.25
CA HIS A 20 -4.44 6.69 8.19
C HIS A 20 -4.92 6.58 9.64
N CYS A 21 -6.20 6.28 9.88
CA CYS A 21 -6.70 6.12 11.25
C CYS A 21 -6.17 4.84 11.93
N ARG A 22 -5.94 3.78 11.15
CA ARG A 22 -5.37 2.52 11.63
C ARG A 22 -3.90 2.65 12.00
N ILE A 23 -3.14 3.48 11.26
CA ILE A 23 -1.70 3.72 11.49
C ILE A 23 -1.49 4.48 12.80
N ILE A 24 -2.32 5.49 13.09
CA ILE A 24 -2.23 6.27 14.32
C ILE A 24 -2.55 5.39 15.54
N MET A 25 -3.57 4.53 15.44
CA MET A 25 -3.97 3.65 16.54
C MET A 25 -2.92 2.55 16.83
N THR A 26 -2.23 2.05 15.80
CA THR A 26 -1.14 1.07 15.99
C THR A 26 0.13 1.71 16.54
N ARG A 27 0.43 2.98 16.21
CA ARG A 27 1.57 3.72 16.78
C ARG A 27 1.39 3.96 18.28
N THR A 28 0.20 4.39 18.71
CA THR A 28 -0.08 4.62 20.15
C THR A 28 -0.10 3.31 20.94
N LEU A 29 -0.58 2.22 20.35
CA LEU A 29 -0.55 0.90 20.99
C LEU A 29 0.88 0.38 21.14
N ALA A 30 1.72 0.56 20.10
CA ALA A 30 3.12 0.14 20.13
C ALA A 30 3.97 0.90 21.16
N VAL A 31 3.75 2.21 21.29
CA VAL A 31 4.43 3.03 22.29
C VAL A 31 3.98 2.65 23.71
N ARG A 32 2.69 2.40 23.90
CA ARG A 32 2.15 1.95 25.19
C ARG A 32 2.63 0.56 25.58
N THR A 33 2.74 -0.38 24.63
CA THR A 33 3.31 -1.72 24.91
C THR A 33 4.79 -1.64 25.23
N LEU A 34 5.55 -0.78 24.55
CA LEU A 34 6.97 -0.55 24.84
C LEU A 34 7.17 0.06 26.23
N ALA A 35 6.36 1.05 26.59
CA ALA A 35 6.40 1.67 27.92
C ALA A 35 5.98 0.69 29.02
N ALA A 36 4.96 -0.15 28.78
CA ALA A 36 4.56 -1.19 29.72
C ALA A 36 5.64 -2.27 29.92
N ILE A 37 6.32 -2.68 28.84
CA ILE A 37 7.44 -3.63 28.91
C ILE A 37 8.61 -3.01 29.64
N PHE A 38 8.90 -1.72 29.42
CA PHE A 38 9.98 -1.01 30.13
C PHE A 38 9.67 -0.87 31.65
N ALA A 39 8.42 -0.59 31.99
CA ALA A 39 7.98 -0.54 33.38
C ALA A 39 8.05 -1.94 34.08
N LEU A 40 7.67 -3.00 33.34
CA LEU A 40 7.73 -4.38 33.86
C LEU A 40 9.17 -4.87 34.11
N ILE A 41 10.14 -4.33 33.36
CA ILE A 41 11.59 -4.64 33.54
C ILE A 41 12.20 -3.77 34.65
N ALA A 42 11.75 -2.53 34.80
CA ALA A 42 12.28 -1.60 35.79
C ALA A 42 11.89 -1.98 37.23
N ILE A 43 10.71 -2.56 37.45
CA ILE A 43 10.20 -2.94 38.78
C ILE A 43 11.09 -4.04 39.44
N PRO A 44 11.42 -5.17 38.77
CA PRO A 44 12.26 -6.18 39.40
C PRO A 44 13.72 -5.72 39.58
N LEU A 45 14.20 -4.78 38.75
CA LEU A 45 15.55 -4.22 38.90
C LEU A 45 15.66 -3.34 40.15
N ALA A 46 14.64 -2.54 40.46
CA ALA A 46 14.58 -1.69 41.64
C ALA A 46 14.44 -2.50 42.94
N THR A 47 13.67 -3.59 42.93
CA THR A 47 13.54 -4.48 44.09
C THR A 47 14.77 -5.35 44.28
N ALA A 48 15.51 -5.71 43.24
CA ALA A 48 16.77 -6.43 43.34
C ALA A 48 17.88 -5.60 44.02
N GLN A 49 17.89 -4.26 43.81
CA GLN A 49 18.87 -3.39 44.50
C GLN A 49 18.63 -3.27 46.00
N GLN A 50 17.43 -3.46 46.49
CA GLN A 50 17.13 -3.43 47.94
C GLN A 50 17.44 -4.76 48.65
N ALA A 51 17.45 -5.89 47.90
CA ALA A 51 17.74 -7.22 48.45
C ALA A 51 19.25 -7.52 48.56
N VAL A 52 20.12 -6.68 48.03
CA VAL A 52 21.59 -6.87 48.04
C VAL A 52 22.27 -6.51 49.38
N ALA A 53 21.54 -5.91 50.31
CA ALA A 53 22.12 -5.34 51.52
C ALA A 53 22.35 -6.34 52.67
N GLU A 54 21.83 -7.58 52.60
CA GLU A 54 21.96 -8.55 53.72
C GLU A 54 22.09 -9.98 53.16
N ASP A 55 23.28 -10.58 53.36
CA ASP A 55 23.59 -12.00 53.43
C ASP A 55 24.37 -12.62 52.22
N ASP A 56 25.36 -13.48 52.55
CA ASP A 56 26.24 -14.22 51.61
C ASP A 56 25.51 -15.14 50.60
N GLY A 57 24.21 -15.37 50.73
CA GLY A 57 23.34 -16.05 49.76
C GLY A 57 22.88 -15.15 48.60
N GLY A 58 23.08 -13.84 48.69
CA GLY A 58 22.55 -12.85 47.76
C GLY A 58 23.12 -12.92 46.35
N ALA A 59 24.37 -13.33 46.18
CA ALA A 59 25.02 -13.39 44.86
C ALA A 59 24.36 -14.40 43.93
N ALA A 60 23.94 -15.56 44.44
CA ALA A 60 23.23 -16.56 43.64
C ALA A 60 21.82 -16.10 43.25
N ALA A 61 21.11 -15.43 44.15
CA ALA A 61 19.79 -14.87 43.88
C ALA A 61 19.83 -13.75 42.81
N ILE A 62 20.86 -12.89 42.88
CA ILE A 62 21.09 -11.83 41.89
C ILE A 62 21.36 -12.41 40.49
N LEU A 63 22.20 -13.47 40.42
CA LEU A 63 22.48 -14.15 39.14
C LEU A 63 21.23 -14.78 38.55
N VAL A 64 20.37 -15.42 39.33
CA VAL A 64 19.11 -15.99 38.87
C VAL A 64 18.14 -14.90 38.35
N LEU A 65 18.02 -13.79 39.09
CA LEU A 65 17.19 -12.66 38.66
C LEU A 65 17.73 -12.00 37.40
N ALA A 66 19.04 -11.85 37.25
CA ALA A 66 19.68 -11.30 36.06
C ALA A 66 19.42 -12.20 34.81
N ILE A 67 19.56 -13.53 34.97
CA ILE A 67 19.27 -14.48 33.89
C ILE A 67 17.78 -14.40 33.49
N PHE A 68 16.89 -14.34 34.48
CA PHE A 68 15.44 -14.22 34.22
C PHE A 68 15.08 -12.91 33.49
N ALA A 69 15.69 -11.79 33.89
CA ALA A 69 15.53 -10.49 33.22
C ALA A 69 16.04 -10.53 31.77
N ILE A 70 17.18 -11.18 31.51
CA ILE A 70 17.73 -11.34 30.16
C ILE A 70 16.80 -12.20 29.30
N VAL A 71 16.25 -13.28 29.81
CA VAL A 71 15.32 -14.15 29.10
C VAL A 71 14.04 -13.39 28.74
N ILE A 72 13.47 -12.63 29.68
CA ILE A 72 12.28 -11.79 29.43
C ILE A 72 12.57 -10.72 28.36
N PHE A 73 13.74 -10.08 28.45
CA PHE A 73 14.17 -9.06 27.48
C PHE A 73 14.29 -9.66 26.06
N PHE A 74 14.90 -10.82 25.93
CA PHE A 74 15.02 -11.53 24.66
C PHE A 74 13.65 -11.95 24.11
N LEU A 75 12.78 -12.46 24.97
CA LEU A 75 11.40 -12.82 24.60
C LEU A 75 10.61 -11.59 24.13
N ALA A 76 10.75 -10.47 24.80
CA ALA A 76 10.10 -9.20 24.42
C ALA A 76 10.58 -8.71 23.05
N ILE A 77 11.90 -8.78 22.76
CA ILE A 77 12.45 -8.45 21.44
C ILE A 77 11.88 -9.38 20.36
N LEU A 78 11.82 -10.67 20.64
CA LEU A 78 11.32 -11.67 19.70
C LEU A 78 9.84 -11.45 19.39
N LEU A 79 9.01 -11.19 20.38
CA LEU A 79 7.59 -10.85 20.22
C LEU A 79 7.42 -9.53 19.48
N PHE A 80 8.26 -8.53 19.77
CA PHE A 80 8.26 -7.26 19.04
C PHE A 80 8.62 -7.45 17.56
N ALA A 81 9.67 -8.20 17.27
CA ALA A 81 10.07 -8.51 15.88
C ALA A 81 8.97 -9.29 15.14
N ALA A 82 8.36 -10.29 15.78
CA ALA A 82 7.26 -11.06 15.22
C ALA A 82 6.03 -10.19 14.90
N SER A 83 5.71 -9.22 15.75
CA SER A 83 4.59 -8.29 15.54
C SER A 83 4.81 -7.34 14.35
N ARG A 84 6.05 -7.16 13.92
CA ARG A 84 6.45 -6.27 12.80
C ARG A 84 6.55 -6.97 11.45
N TYR A 85 6.45 -8.28 11.45
CA TYR A 85 6.43 -9.05 10.22
C TYR A 85 5.07 -8.90 9.53
N ARG A 86 5.06 -8.28 8.35
CA ARG A 86 3.85 -8.10 7.53
C ARG A 86 3.90 -9.02 6.33
N ARG A 87 2.82 -9.76 6.12
CA ARG A 87 2.64 -10.63 4.96
C ARG A 87 1.87 -9.90 3.88
N CYS A 88 2.29 -10.07 2.65
CA CYS A 88 1.57 -9.59 1.49
C CYS A 88 0.55 -10.65 1.07
N PRO A 89 -0.77 -10.36 1.08
CA PRO A 89 -1.76 -11.27 0.50
C PRO A 89 -1.60 -11.33 -1.03
N PRO A 90 -2.04 -12.42 -1.70
CA PRO A 90 -1.83 -12.63 -3.13
C PRO A 90 -2.60 -11.66 -4.04
N ASP A 91 -3.65 -11.04 -3.52
CA ASP A 91 -4.52 -10.09 -4.23
C ASP A 91 -4.06 -8.62 -4.13
N LYS A 92 -2.95 -8.37 -3.42
CA LYS A 92 -2.43 -7.02 -3.18
C LYS A 92 -0.92 -6.96 -3.38
N VAL A 93 -0.44 -5.75 -3.62
CA VAL A 93 0.98 -5.41 -3.58
C VAL A 93 1.26 -4.63 -2.30
N LEU A 94 2.24 -5.08 -1.53
CA LEU A 94 2.72 -4.34 -0.37
C LEU A 94 3.77 -3.32 -0.83
N VAL A 95 3.45 -2.04 -0.70
CA VAL A 95 4.38 -0.96 -0.98
C VAL A 95 4.96 -0.44 0.33
N VAL A 96 6.26 -0.59 0.49
CA VAL A 96 6.99 -0.02 1.63
C VAL A 96 7.65 1.27 1.18
N TYR A 97 7.35 2.36 1.87
CA TYR A 97 7.90 3.68 1.59
C TYR A 97 8.58 4.29 2.82
N GLY A 98 9.47 5.25 2.58
CA GLY A 98 10.34 5.83 3.58
C GLY A 98 11.81 5.52 3.31
N ARG A 99 12.64 5.42 4.34
CA ARG A 99 14.07 5.14 4.20
C ARG A 99 14.30 3.65 3.90
N THR A 100 14.23 3.28 2.64
CA THR A 100 14.37 1.88 2.18
C THR A 100 15.81 1.43 1.91
N GLY A 101 16.82 2.29 2.17
CA GLY A 101 18.23 1.96 1.98
C GLY A 101 18.69 1.85 0.53
N ALA A 102 17.77 1.88 -0.44
CA ALA A 102 18.05 1.97 -1.87
C ALA A 102 17.71 3.38 -2.37
N GLU A 103 18.23 3.78 -3.51
CA GLU A 103 18.00 5.10 -4.13
C GLU A 103 16.52 5.38 -4.50
N ARG A 104 15.61 4.44 -4.24
CA ARG A 104 14.18 4.55 -4.53
C ARG A 104 13.38 4.87 -3.28
N SER A 105 12.46 5.80 -3.40
CA SER A 105 11.55 6.25 -2.32
C SER A 105 10.50 5.21 -1.93
N SER A 106 10.19 4.26 -2.82
CA SER A 106 9.21 3.20 -2.61
C SER A 106 9.72 1.85 -3.13
N LYS A 107 9.44 0.78 -2.39
CA LYS A 107 9.75 -0.60 -2.78
C LYS A 107 8.46 -1.40 -2.81
N PRO A 108 7.90 -1.66 -4.00
CA PRO A 108 6.76 -2.57 -4.14
C PRO A 108 7.22 -4.02 -4.00
N ILE A 109 6.43 -4.83 -3.29
CA ILE A 109 6.71 -6.24 -3.04
C ILE A 109 5.44 -7.01 -3.33
N HIS A 110 5.52 -7.91 -4.30
CA HIS A 110 4.46 -8.84 -4.64
C HIS A 110 4.78 -10.22 -4.09
N GLY A 111 3.95 -10.68 -3.14
CA GLY A 111 4.15 -11.96 -2.46
C GLY A 111 5.21 -11.92 -1.34
N GLY A 112 5.16 -12.89 -0.44
CA GLY A 112 6.07 -13.00 0.68
C GLY A 112 5.74 -12.12 1.86
N GLY A 113 6.74 -11.73 2.64
CA GLY A 113 6.60 -10.88 3.81
C GLY A 113 7.83 -10.03 4.05
N VAL A 114 7.62 -8.89 4.66
CA VAL A 114 8.67 -7.90 4.95
C VAL A 114 8.60 -7.47 6.40
N LEU A 115 9.75 -7.26 6.98
CA LEU A 115 9.90 -6.61 8.28
C LEU A 115 9.89 -5.10 8.06
N VAL A 116 8.82 -4.44 8.51
CA VAL A 116 8.68 -2.99 8.42
C VAL A 116 9.13 -2.33 9.71
N TRP A 117 10.06 -1.39 9.61
CA TRP A 117 10.58 -0.66 10.76
C TRP A 117 9.72 0.58 11.06
N PRO A 118 8.98 0.61 12.18
CA PRO A 118 7.88 1.58 12.41
C PRO A 118 8.31 3.04 12.60
N LEU A 119 9.60 3.31 12.82
CA LEU A 119 10.14 4.66 13.00
C LEU A 119 10.59 5.31 11.69
N ILE A 120 10.91 4.48 10.68
CA ILE A 120 11.62 4.93 9.48
C ILE A 120 10.84 4.58 8.21
N GLN A 121 10.00 3.54 8.27
CA GLN A 121 9.26 3.00 7.13
C GLN A 121 7.76 2.94 7.45
N ASP A 122 6.97 3.28 6.47
CA ASP A 122 5.53 3.02 6.46
C ASP A 122 5.18 2.08 5.30
N TYR A 123 4.03 1.46 5.34
CA TYR A 123 3.57 0.54 4.30
C TYR A 123 2.11 0.79 3.97
N ASP A 124 1.76 0.54 2.73
CA ASP A 124 0.37 0.55 2.27
C ASP A 124 0.15 -0.58 1.26
N TYR A 125 -1.12 -0.91 1.02
CA TYR A 125 -1.51 -1.98 0.11
C TYR A 125 -2.18 -1.42 -1.13
N LEU A 126 -1.70 -1.86 -2.30
CA LEU A 126 -2.30 -1.55 -3.59
C LEU A 126 -3.07 -2.78 -4.08
N ASP A 127 -4.35 -2.64 -4.36
CA ASP A 127 -5.20 -3.74 -4.86
C ASP A 127 -4.86 -4.08 -6.31
N LEU A 128 -4.72 -5.39 -6.61
CA LEU A 128 -4.47 -5.91 -7.95
C LEU A 128 -5.75 -6.27 -8.71
N LYS A 129 -6.91 -6.05 -8.09
CA LYS A 129 -8.19 -6.43 -8.69
C LYS A 129 -8.43 -5.69 -10.00
N PRO A 130 -8.86 -6.38 -11.07
CA PRO A 130 -9.18 -5.73 -12.31
C PRO A 130 -10.38 -4.79 -12.16
N ILE A 131 -10.28 -3.65 -12.84
CA ILE A 131 -11.30 -2.61 -12.88
C ILE A 131 -11.81 -2.53 -14.33
N THR A 132 -13.12 -2.60 -14.49
CA THR A 132 -13.77 -2.45 -15.80
C THR A 132 -14.26 -1.01 -15.98
N ILE A 133 -13.87 -0.38 -17.07
CA ILE A 133 -14.20 1.01 -17.41
C ILE A 133 -14.98 1.00 -18.72
N ASN A 134 -16.17 1.58 -18.68
CA ASN A 134 -16.97 1.79 -19.88
C ASN A 134 -16.73 3.20 -20.40
N ILE A 135 -16.32 3.32 -21.64
CA ILE A 135 -15.99 4.58 -22.30
C ILE A 135 -16.88 4.77 -23.52
N ASP A 136 -17.65 5.85 -23.48
CA ASP A 136 -18.48 6.29 -24.60
C ASP A 136 -17.81 7.47 -25.32
N LEU A 137 -16.96 7.19 -26.29
CA LEU A 137 -16.37 8.22 -27.11
C LEU A 137 -17.43 8.71 -28.13
N LYS A 138 -17.98 9.89 -27.87
CA LYS A 138 -19.00 10.53 -28.74
C LYS A 138 -18.41 11.66 -29.55
N ASN A 139 -18.90 11.79 -30.83
CA ASN A 139 -18.53 12.87 -31.72
C ASN A 139 -17.02 12.97 -32.00
N ALA A 140 -16.29 11.88 -32.01
CA ALA A 140 -14.88 11.89 -32.39
C ALA A 140 -14.79 12.14 -33.93
N LEU A 141 -13.84 12.98 -34.32
CA LEU A 141 -13.60 13.26 -35.74
C LEU A 141 -12.55 12.30 -36.28
N SER A 142 -12.85 11.59 -37.34
CA SER A 142 -11.89 10.80 -38.12
C SER A 142 -11.00 11.69 -38.96
N GLN A 143 -9.98 11.14 -39.62
CA GLN A 143 -9.12 11.85 -40.57
C GLN A 143 -9.91 12.53 -41.70
N GLN A 144 -11.04 11.98 -42.05
CA GLN A 144 -11.95 12.51 -43.11
C GLN A 144 -12.97 13.52 -42.59
N ASN A 145 -12.81 14.06 -41.37
CA ASN A 145 -13.76 14.95 -40.68
C ASN A 145 -15.17 14.37 -40.48
N ILE A 146 -15.31 13.05 -40.47
CA ILE A 146 -16.59 12.40 -40.21
C ILE A 146 -16.69 12.11 -38.72
N ARG A 147 -17.84 12.42 -38.13
CA ARG A 147 -18.09 12.16 -36.70
C ARG A 147 -18.46 10.70 -36.49
N ILE A 148 -17.74 10.04 -35.58
CA ILE A 148 -18.00 8.66 -35.21
C ILE A 148 -18.20 8.54 -33.70
N ASN A 149 -18.96 7.52 -33.30
CA ASN A 149 -19.14 7.13 -31.91
C ASN A 149 -18.53 5.76 -31.73
N VAL A 150 -17.64 5.63 -30.72
CA VAL A 150 -16.95 4.38 -30.41
C VAL A 150 -17.22 4.04 -28.96
N PRO A 151 -18.32 3.33 -28.66
CA PRO A 151 -18.52 2.75 -27.33
C PRO A 151 -17.55 1.59 -27.13
N SER A 152 -16.82 1.57 -26.03
CA SER A 152 -15.84 0.54 -25.74
C SER A 152 -15.73 0.25 -24.24
N THR A 153 -15.35 -0.96 -23.92
CA THR A 153 -15.18 -1.41 -22.53
C THR A 153 -13.76 -1.88 -22.34
N PHE A 154 -13.05 -1.27 -21.41
CA PHE A 154 -11.66 -1.60 -21.09
C PHE A 154 -11.58 -2.25 -19.72
N THR A 155 -10.82 -3.34 -19.62
CA THR A 155 -10.49 -3.96 -18.34
C THR A 155 -9.02 -3.74 -18.06
N ILE A 156 -8.73 -3.01 -16.98
CA ILE A 156 -7.38 -2.67 -16.54
C ILE A 156 -7.08 -3.26 -15.17
N ALA A 157 -5.82 -3.47 -14.88
CA ALA A 157 -5.36 -3.85 -13.55
C ALA A 157 -3.99 -3.21 -13.26
N VAL A 158 -3.60 -3.21 -11.99
CA VAL A 158 -2.23 -2.82 -11.62
C VAL A 158 -1.26 -3.88 -12.12
N SER A 159 -0.19 -3.45 -12.78
CA SER A 159 0.81 -4.37 -13.34
C SER A 159 1.63 -5.03 -12.23
N THR A 160 1.91 -6.32 -12.40
CA THR A 160 2.80 -7.10 -11.53
C THR A 160 4.26 -7.08 -11.99
N GLU A 161 4.56 -6.46 -13.12
CA GLU A 161 5.91 -6.28 -13.64
C GLU A 161 6.68 -5.27 -12.76
N GLU A 162 7.85 -5.63 -12.27
CA GLU A 162 8.59 -4.86 -11.24
C GLU A 162 8.85 -3.41 -11.64
N ALA A 163 9.21 -3.16 -12.91
CA ALA A 163 9.47 -1.82 -13.40
C ALA A 163 8.20 -0.95 -13.43
N ILE A 164 7.08 -1.52 -13.88
CA ILE A 164 5.79 -0.83 -14.00
C ILE A 164 5.14 -0.67 -12.62
N MET A 165 5.28 -1.68 -11.77
CA MET A 165 4.79 -1.67 -10.39
C MET A 165 5.44 -0.56 -9.54
N SER A 166 6.69 -0.19 -9.83
CA SER A 166 7.34 0.97 -9.20
C SER A 166 6.61 2.27 -9.56
N ASN A 167 6.21 2.45 -10.82
CA ASN A 167 5.43 3.61 -11.25
C ASN A 167 4.05 3.63 -10.59
N ALA A 168 3.40 2.47 -10.48
CA ALA A 168 2.12 2.33 -9.78
C ALA A 168 2.25 2.72 -8.30
N ALA A 169 3.30 2.27 -7.63
CA ALA A 169 3.57 2.61 -6.24
C ALA A 169 3.78 4.11 -6.01
N GLU A 170 4.38 4.82 -6.97
CA GLU A 170 4.62 6.26 -6.85
C GLU A 170 3.38 7.11 -7.16
N ARG A 171 2.51 6.63 -8.05
CA ARG A 171 1.41 7.44 -8.60
C ARG A 171 0.03 7.04 -8.09
N LEU A 172 -0.19 5.76 -7.80
CA LEU A 172 -1.50 5.23 -7.41
C LEU A 172 -1.63 5.02 -5.90
N LEU A 173 -0.51 5.05 -5.16
CA LEU A 173 -0.55 4.83 -3.71
C LEU A 173 -1.41 5.89 -3.02
N GLY A 174 -2.33 5.44 -2.17
CA GLY A 174 -3.26 6.32 -1.45
C GLY A 174 -4.47 6.79 -2.24
N LEU A 175 -4.57 6.45 -3.54
CA LEU A 175 -5.77 6.74 -4.32
C LEU A 175 -6.86 5.70 -4.08
N THR A 176 -8.11 6.15 -4.14
CA THR A 176 -9.26 5.24 -4.10
C THR A 176 -9.50 4.59 -5.46
N ILE A 177 -10.11 3.41 -5.48
CA ILE A 177 -10.45 2.70 -6.74
C ILE A 177 -11.21 3.60 -7.72
N PRO A 178 -12.24 4.38 -7.31
CA PRO A 178 -12.92 5.32 -8.21
C PRO A 178 -11.99 6.37 -8.81
N ALA A 179 -11.05 6.92 -8.03
CA ALA A 179 -10.09 7.92 -8.53
C ALA A 179 -9.12 7.31 -9.56
N ILE A 180 -8.68 6.08 -9.34
CA ILE A 180 -7.86 5.32 -10.30
C ILE A 180 -8.64 5.07 -11.59
N SER A 181 -9.91 4.68 -11.47
CA SER A 181 -10.80 4.45 -12.62
C SER A 181 -11.05 5.73 -13.44
N GLU A 182 -11.26 6.87 -12.78
CA GLU A 182 -11.45 8.17 -13.43
C GLU A 182 -10.18 8.60 -14.18
N MET A 183 -9.02 8.54 -13.53
CA MET A 183 -7.74 8.87 -14.16
C MET A 183 -7.44 7.97 -15.37
N ALA A 184 -7.67 6.66 -15.25
CA ALA A 184 -7.47 5.72 -16.35
C ALA A 184 -8.46 5.97 -17.49
N SER A 185 -9.72 6.30 -17.18
CA SER A 185 -10.73 6.68 -18.18
C SER A 185 -10.28 7.89 -19.00
N ASP A 186 -9.75 8.92 -18.36
CA ASP A 186 -9.27 10.13 -19.04
C ASP A 186 -8.09 9.84 -19.97
N ILE A 187 -7.15 9.01 -19.52
CA ILE A 187 -6.00 8.58 -20.34
C ILE A 187 -6.48 7.80 -21.56
N ILE A 188 -7.35 6.82 -21.37
CA ILE A 188 -7.89 5.98 -22.46
C ILE A 188 -8.69 6.84 -23.46
N LEU A 189 -9.57 7.72 -22.95
CA LEU A 189 -10.37 8.61 -23.77
C LEU A 189 -9.49 9.54 -24.63
N GLY A 190 -8.40 10.05 -24.07
CA GLY A 190 -7.40 10.84 -24.79
C GLY A 190 -6.74 10.06 -25.92
N GLN A 191 -6.30 8.83 -25.65
CA GLN A 191 -5.66 7.97 -26.64
C GLN A 191 -6.63 7.49 -27.73
N LEU A 192 -7.87 7.18 -27.37
CA LEU A 192 -8.90 6.86 -28.33
C LEU A 192 -9.15 8.00 -29.33
N ARG A 193 -9.24 9.25 -28.84
CA ARG A 193 -9.42 10.42 -29.70
C ARG A 193 -8.25 10.58 -30.67
N LEU A 194 -7.02 10.42 -30.19
CA LEU A 194 -5.83 10.50 -31.05
C LEU A 194 -5.82 9.40 -32.10
N THR A 195 -6.10 8.16 -31.70
CA THR A 195 -6.11 7.00 -32.61
C THR A 195 -7.19 7.15 -33.67
N VAL A 196 -8.41 7.56 -33.30
CA VAL A 196 -9.51 7.80 -34.24
C VAL A 196 -9.19 8.93 -35.20
N ALA A 197 -8.53 10.00 -34.77
CA ALA A 197 -8.20 11.15 -35.63
C ALA A 197 -7.18 10.82 -36.74
N ILE A 198 -6.36 9.79 -36.54
CA ILE A 198 -5.34 9.37 -37.52
C ILE A 198 -5.88 8.40 -38.55
N LEU A 199 -6.97 7.69 -38.23
CA LEU A 199 -7.48 6.58 -39.04
C LEU A 199 -8.60 7.01 -40.00
N ASN A 200 -8.62 6.36 -41.18
CA ASN A 200 -9.71 6.47 -42.15
C ASN A 200 -10.85 5.52 -41.74
N ILE A 201 -12.10 5.95 -42.01
CA ILE A 201 -13.31 5.14 -41.72
C ILE A 201 -13.30 3.80 -42.44
N GLU A 202 -12.76 3.76 -43.65
CA GLU A 202 -12.64 2.50 -44.39
C GLU A 202 -11.72 1.49 -43.72
N GLN A 203 -10.63 1.95 -43.07
CA GLN A 203 -9.72 1.11 -42.30
C GLN A 203 -10.40 0.58 -41.05
N ILE A 204 -11.15 1.41 -40.35
CA ILE A 204 -11.88 1.03 -39.14
C ILE A 204 -12.93 -0.05 -39.43
N ASN A 205 -13.61 0.03 -40.61
CA ASN A 205 -14.65 -0.92 -40.97
C ASN A 205 -14.11 -2.22 -41.58
N LYS A 206 -13.06 -2.13 -42.40
CA LYS A 206 -12.52 -3.30 -43.13
C LYS A 206 -11.58 -4.15 -42.27
N ASP A 207 -10.84 -3.52 -41.39
CA ASP A 207 -9.80 -4.19 -40.58
C ASP A 207 -9.95 -3.84 -39.12
N ARG A 208 -11.01 -4.40 -38.52
CA ARG A 208 -11.32 -4.18 -37.10
C ARG A 208 -10.24 -4.69 -36.19
N ASP A 209 -9.59 -5.79 -36.55
CA ASP A 209 -8.57 -6.42 -35.73
C ASP A 209 -7.32 -5.55 -35.63
N SER A 210 -6.84 -5.02 -36.77
CA SER A 210 -5.74 -4.04 -36.78
C SER A 210 -6.06 -2.76 -36.02
N PHE A 211 -7.32 -2.31 -36.08
CA PHE A 211 -7.78 -1.15 -35.31
C PHE A 211 -7.72 -1.41 -33.79
N MET A 212 -8.20 -2.58 -33.36
CA MET A 212 -8.16 -2.97 -31.95
C MET A 212 -6.73 -3.13 -31.44
N ASP A 213 -5.83 -3.71 -32.22
CA ASP A 213 -4.42 -3.87 -31.88
C ASP A 213 -3.71 -2.51 -31.76
N LEU A 214 -4.04 -1.56 -32.64
CA LEU A 214 -3.50 -0.20 -32.57
C LEU A 214 -3.95 0.53 -31.32
N ILE A 215 -5.25 0.45 -30.98
CA ILE A 215 -5.80 1.01 -29.74
C ILE A 215 -5.10 0.38 -28.55
N ARG A 216 -5.03 -0.96 -28.53
CA ARG A 216 -4.41 -1.70 -27.44
C ARG A 216 -2.97 -1.24 -27.20
N THR A 217 -2.17 -1.15 -28.24
CA THR A 217 -0.77 -0.75 -28.17
C THR A 217 -0.62 0.68 -27.66
N ASN A 218 -1.37 1.63 -28.20
CA ASN A 218 -1.29 3.04 -27.80
C ASN A 218 -1.76 3.25 -26.36
N VAL A 219 -2.89 2.65 -25.99
CA VAL A 219 -3.46 2.75 -24.65
C VAL A 219 -2.56 2.08 -23.63
N GLU A 220 -2.02 0.88 -23.93
CA GLU A 220 -1.14 0.15 -23.04
C GLU A 220 0.13 0.95 -22.74
N GLN A 221 0.75 1.58 -23.74
CA GLN A 221 1.94 2.40 -23.54
C GLN A 221 1.71 3.54 -22.55
N GLU A 222 0.58 4.23 -22.61
CA GLU A 222 0.27 5.32 -21.68
C GLU A 222 -0.11 4.81 -20.28
N LEU A 223 -0.88 3.74 -20.22
CA LEU A 223 -1.24 3.11 -18.93
C LEU A 223 -0.02 2.57 -18.19
N ARG A 224 0.98 2.01 -18.90
CA ARG A 224 2.23 1.54 -18.31
C ARG A 224 3.04 2.65 -17.64
N LYS A 225 2.97 3.88 -18.13
CA LYS A 225 3.63 5.04 -17.50
C LYS A 225 3.06 5.36 -16.12
N VAL A 226 1.79 5.04 -15.89
CA VAL A 226 1.09 5.23 -14.62
C VAL A 226 1.16 3.99 -13.72
N GLY A 227 1.55 2.85 -14.28
CA GLY A 227 1.65 1.59 -13.53
C GLY A 227 0.47 0.65 -13.72
N LEU A 228 -0.39 0.93 -14.69
CA LEU A 228 -1.53 0.10 -15.06
C LEU A 228 -1.21 -0.76 -16.28
N SER A 229 -1.80 -1.95 -16.35
CA SER A 229 -1.77 -2.84 -17.50
C SER A 229 -3.17 -3.04 -18.07
N LEU A 230 -3.25 -3.14 -19.38
CA LEU A 230 -4.48 -3.42 -20.07
C LEU A 230 -4.66 -4.94 -20.19
N LEU A 231 -5.76 -5.47 -19.65
CA LEU A 231 -6.08 -6.90 -19.72
C LEU A 231 -6.93 -7.24 -20.95
N ASN A 232 -7.94 -6.42 -21.21
CA ASN A 232 -8.88 -6.65 -22.31
C ASN A 232 -9.50 -5.35 -22.81
N VAL A 233 -9.89 -5.37 -24.10
CA VAL A 233 -10.60 -4.28 -24.78
C VAL A 233 -11.81 -4.85 -25.49
#